data_e9b94ad7fbb7f61a5b5d39a9c8bbdc94
#
_entry.id   e9b94ad7fbb7f61a5b5d39a9c8bbdc94
#
_cell.length_a   1.000
_cell.length_b   1.000
_cell.length_c   1.000
_cell.angle_alpha   90.00
_cell.angle_beta   90.00
_cell.angle_gamma   90.00
#
_symmetry.space_group_name_H-M   'P 1'
#
loop_
_entity.id
_entity.type
_entity.pdbx_description
1 polymer ?
#
loop_
_entity_poly.entity_id
_entity_poly.type
_entity_poly.pdbx_seq_one_letter_code
_entity_poly.pdbx_strand_id
1 'polypeptide(L)'
;ETAPAPRPRPKREKPVEAAPAPPPPAGPALVVESDVPGAAVFIDRKFVGMTPLRTTDVAEGSHQLNASVTGEDGLAQTIDVAGSGDTAVTLRFKEVRLNASVAVVHKHGVGSCEGRLVATAEGLRYETANRKDAFVLSFGGLETFEIDYLKKELKVKQRGGKTWNFTDKSENADKLFVFHRDVTKAREKLAAQGK
;
A
#
# COMPACT_ATOMS: atom_id res chain seq x y z
N GLU A 1 64.13 -2.69 39.67
CA GLU A 1 62.71 -2.54 39.27
C GLU A 1 62.72 -2.11 37.81
N THR A 2 62.54 -3.07 36.88
CA THR A 2 62.62 -2.90 35.42
C THR A 2 61.24 -2.63 34.87
N ALA A 3 61.03 -1.48 34.25
CA ALA A 3 59.82 -1.07 33.61
C ALA A 3 59.48 -1.95 32.37
N PRO A 4 58.22 -2.32 32.12
CA PRO A 4 57.85 -3.16 30.99
C PRO A 4 57.92 -2.39 29.67
N ALA A 5 58.35 -3.06 28.60
CA ALA A 5 58.49 -2.55 27.25
C ALA A 5 57.15 -2.14 26.61
N PRO A 6 57.07 -1.10 25.76
CA PRO A 6 55.84 -0.63 25.12
C PRO A 6 55.35 -1.64 24.07
N ARG A 7 54.00 -1.93 24.09
CA ARG A 7 53.34 -2.78 23.12
C ARG A 7 53.34 -2.15 21.73
N PRO A 8 53.55 -2.92 20.67
CA PRO A 8 53.52 -2.40 19.29
C PRO A 8 52.10 -1.95 18.93
N ARG A 9 52.00 -0.78 18.29
CA ARG A 9 50.74 -0.22 17.75
C ARG A 9 50.23 -1.11 16.59
N PRO A 10 48.91 -1.35 16.54
CA PRO A 10 48.34 -2.06 15.39
C PRO A 10 48.57 -1.24 14.11
N LYS A 11 49.05 -1.88 13.08
CA LYS A 11 49.20 -1.32 11.72
C LYS A 11 47.77 -0.97 11.22
N ARG A 12 47.62 0.31 10.86
CA ARG A 12 46.42 0.83 10.20
C ARG A 12 46.30 0.11 8.85
N GLU A 13 45.33 -0.80 8.76
CA GLU A 13 44.99 -1.42 7.47
C GLU A 13 44.52 -0.32 6.51
N LYS A 14 45.09 -0.29 5.32
CA LYS A 14 44.63 0.61 4.26
C LYS A 14 43.19 0.24 3.90
N PRO A 15 42.31 1.22 3.59
CA PRO A 15 40.99 0.93 3.07
C PRO A 15 41.13 0.05 1.83
N VAL A 16 40.49 -1.11 1.85
CA VAL A 16 40.38 -1.96 0.65
C VAL A 16 39.51 -1.17 -0.32
N GLU A 17 40.11 -0.67 -1.37
CA GLU A 17 39.44 -0.03 -2.50
C GLU A 17 38.43 -1.05 -3.04
N ALA A 18 37.14 -0.77 -2.94
CA ALA A 18 36.09 -1.64 -3.42
C ALA A 18 36.33 -1.90 -4.93
N ALA A 19 36.48 -3.16 -5.31
CA ALA A 19 36.60 -3.55 -6.71
C ALA A 19 35.41 -2.95 -7.50
N PRO A 20 35.63 -2.42 -8.71
CA PRO A 20 34.57 -1.89 -9.55
C PRO A 20 33.50 -2.98 -9.75
N ALA A 21 32.24 -2.61 -9.57
CA ALA A 21 31.12 -3.51 -9.82
C ALA A 21 31.22 -4.09 -11.25
N PRO A 22 30.96 -5.38 -11.44
CA PRO A 22 31.00 -5.98 -12.77
C PRO A 22 30.09 -5.22 -13.73
N PRO A 23 30.46 -5.02 -14.99
CA PRO A 23 29.62 -4.33 -15.97
C PRO A 23 28.26 -5.04 -16.06
N PRO A 24 27.16 -4.29 -16.23
CA PRO A 24 25.84 -4.88 -16.36
C PRO A 24 25.82 -5.87 -17.55
N PRO A 25 25.12 -6.99 -17.44
CA PRO A 25 25.04 -7.98 -18.51
C PRO A 25 24.54 -7.33 -19.79
N ALA A 26 25.24 -7.58 -20.91
CA ALA A 26 24.86 -7.09 -22.23
C ALA A 26 23.71 -7.96 -22.76
N GLY A 27 22.52 -7.39 -22.95
CA GLY A 27 21.34 -8.06 -23.50
C GLY A 27 20.05 -7.46 -22.96
N PRO A 28 18.91 -7.83 -23.56
CA PRO A 28 17.60 -7.46 -23.04
C PRO A 28 17.49 -7.85 -21.57
N ALA A 29 17.04 -6.92 -20.73
CA ALA A 29 16.97 -7.18 -19.30
C ALA A 29 15.64 -6.67 -18.71
N LEU A 30 15.19 -7.36 -17.68
CA LEU A 30 14.17 -6.86 -16.80
C LEU A 30 14.83 -5.92 -15.76
N VAL A 31 14.41 -4.65 -15.77
CA VAL A 31 14.84 -3.63 -14.81
C VAL A 31 13.68 -3.34 -13.88
N VAL A 32 13.87 -3.59 -12.59
CA VAL A 32 12.83 -3.37 -11.58
C VAL A 32 13.32 -2.33 -10.58
N GLU A 33 12.59 -1.23 -10.51
CA GLU A 33 12.78 -0.16 -9.53
C GLU A 33 11.64 -0.15 -8.52
N SER A 34 11.85 0.51 -7.39
CA SER A 34 10.85 0.62 -6.34
C SER A 34 10.97 1.94 -5.59
N ASP A 35 9.82 2.48 -5.16
CA ASP A 35 9.75 3.64 -4.26
C ASP A 35 10.18 3.32 -2.82
N VAL A 36 10.35 2.03 -2.50
CA VAL A 36 10.96 1.52 -1.25
C VAL A 36 12.13 0.63 -1.61
N PRO A 37 13.37 0.99 -1.21
CA PRO A 37 14.55 0.20 -1.57
C PRO A 37 14.55 -1.17 -0.90
N GLY A 38 15.18 -2.14 -1.56
CA GLY A 38 15.36 -3.48 -1.00
C GLY A 38 14.09 -4.34 -1.03
N ALA A 39 13.16 -4.09 -1.95
CA ALA A 39 12.01 -4.95 -2.14
C ALA A 39 12.44 -6.27 -2.80
N ALA A 40 12.07 -7.40 -2.20
CA ALA A 40 12.28 -8.72 -2.78
C ALA A 40 11.35 -8.93 -3.97
N VAL A 41 11.91 -9.36 -5.10
CA VAL A 41 11.18 -9.55 -6.36
C VAL A 41 11.14 -11.04 -6.71
N PHE A 42 9.95 -11.50 -7.06
CA PHE A 42 9.70 -12.87 -7.50
C PHE A 42 9.01 -12.82 -8.86
N ILE A 43 9.51 -13.61 -9.81
CA ILE A 43 8.89 -13.83 -11.11
C ILE A 43 8.43 -15.28 -11.16
N ASP A 44 7.15 -15.51 -11.47
CA ASP A 44 6.52 -16.83 -11.50
C ASP A 44 6.82 -17.66 -10.23
N ARG A 45 6.79 -16.99 -9.05
CA ARG A 45 7.09 -17.53 -7.72
C ARG A 45 8.58 -17.83 -7.46
N LYS A 46 9.49 -17.57 -8.40
CA LYS A 46 10.93 -17.74 -8.22
C LYS A 46 11.53 -16.41 -7.80
N PHE A 47 12.33 -16.40 -6.73
CA PHE A 47 13.08 -15.22 -6.31
C PHE A 47 14.14 -14.87 -7.34
N VAL A 48 14.15 -13.60 -7.79
CA VAL A 48 15.10 -13.10 -8.81
C VAL A 48 16.03 -12.01 -8.29
N GLY A 49 15.74 -11.42 -7.14
CA GLY A 49 16.63 -10.43 -6.51
C GLY A 49 15.87 -9.38 -5.70
N MET A 50 16.56 -8.30 -5.35
CA MET A 50 16.04 -7.17 -4.59
C MET A 50 16.20 -5.88 -5.37
N THR A 51 15.25 -4.93 -5.20
CA THR A 51 15.30 -3.65 -5.91
C THR A 51 16.38 -2.70 -5.34
N PRO A 52 17.05 -1.89 -6.20
CA PRO A 52 16.95 -1.88 -7.65
C PRO A 52 17.56 -3.15 -8.28
N LEU A 53 16.87 -3.76 -9.24
CA LEU A 53 17.24 -5.03 -9.84
C LEU A 53 17.39 -4.87 -11.35
N ARG A 54 18.46 -5.44 -11.92
CA ARG A 54 18.60 -5.70 -13.35
C ARG A 54 18.92 -7.17 -13.54
N THR A 55 18.11 -7.91 -14.30
CA THR A 55 18.31 -9.34 -14.54
C THR A 55 18.00 -9.69 -16.00
N THR A 56 18.77 -10.62 -16.56
CA THR A 56 18.56 -11.24 -17.88
C THR A 56 17.98 -12.65 -17.78
N ASP A 57 17.72 -13.14 -16.55
CA ASP A 57 17.32 -14.52 -16.28
C ASP A 57 15.80 -14.75 -16.42
N VAL A 58 15.08 -13.76 -16.96
CA VAL A 58 13.64 -13.83 -17.22
C VAL A 58 13.43 -13.94 -18.73
N ALA A 59 12.72 -14.98 -19.17
CA ALA A 59 12.43 -15.18 -20.59
C ALA A 59 11.52 -14.05 -21.13
N GLU A 60 11.44 -13.93 -22.44
CA GLU A 60 10.44 -13.07 -23.07
C GLU A 60 9.03 -13.64 -22.88
N GLY A 61 8.02 -12.75 -22.77
CA GLY A 61 6.63 -13.13 -22.62
C GLY A 61 5.98 -12.58 -21.34
N SER A 62 4.80 -13.08 -21.07
CA SER A 62 3.98 -12.65 -19.94
C SER A 62 4.33 -13.41 -18.66
N HIS A 63 4.62 -12.69 -17.59
CA HIS A 63 5.06 -13.24 -16.30
C HIS A 63 4.28 -12.64 -15.14
N GLN A 64 4.15 -13.39 -14.05
CA GLN A 64 3.60 -12.93 -12.78
C GLN A 64 4.73 -12.36 -11.91
N LEU A 65 4.77 -11.05 -11.76
CA LEU A 65 5.66 -10.39 -10.81
C LEU A 65 4.97 -10.25 -9.46
N ASN A 66 5.63 -10.75 -8.41
CA ASN A 66 5.27 -10.50 -7.03
C ASN A 66 6.44 -9.79 -6.34
N ALA A 67 6.13 -8.81 -5.50
CA ALA A 67 7.16 -8.11 -4.76
C ALA A 67 6.72 -7.87 -3.31
N SER A 68 7.68 -7.89 -2.39
CA SER A 68 7.43 -7.66 -0.97
C SER A 68 8.56 -6.89 -0.32
N VAL A 69 8.21 -6.04 0.64
CA VAL A 69 9.17 -5.33 1.50
C VAL A 69 8.59 -5.25 2.91
N THR A 70 9.45 -5.28 3.91
CA THR A 70 9.02 -5.23 5.31
C THR A 70 8.28 -3.93 5.62
N GLY A 71 7.11 -4.04 6.22
CA GLY A 71 6.27 -2.89 6.62
C GLY A 71 5.29 -2.40 5.57
N GLU A 72 5.32 -2.94 4.34
CA GLU A 72 4.40 -2.60 3.27
C GLU A 72 3.58 -3.81 2.80
N ASP A 73 2.45 -3.54 2.16
CA ASP A 73 1.67 -4.58 1.50
C ASP A 73 2.41 -5.15 0.30
N GLY A 74 2.32 -6.47 0.11
CA GLY A 74 2.85 -7.11 -1.08
C GLY A 74 2.18 -6.60 -2.36
N LEU A 75 2.96 -6.50 -3.42
CA LEU A 75 2.49 -6.15 -4.76
C LEU A 75 2.46 -7.40 -5.64
N ALA A 76 1.44 -7.50 -6.48
CA ALA A 76 1.33 -8.51 -7.53
C ALA A 76 0.82 -7.87 -8.81
N GLN A 77 1.51 -8.11 -9.92
CA GLN A 77 1.12 -7.62 -11.24
C GLN A 77 1.62 -8.53 -12.34
N THR A 78 0.93 -8.55 -13.47
CA THR A 78 1.40 -9.18 -14.69
C THR A 78 2.32 -8.21 -15.42
N ILE A 79 3.44 -8.70 -15.92
CA ILE A 79 4.39 -7.95 -16.73
C ILE A 79 4.65 -8.71 -18.04
N ASP A 80 4.90 -7.97 -19.12
CA ASP A 80 5.32 -8.54 -20.40
C ASP A 80 6.78 -8.18 -20.62
N VAL A 81 7.65 -9.18 -20.61
CA VAL A 81 9.08 -9.02 -20.84
C VAL A 81 9.37 -9.04 -22.34
N ALA A 82 9.97 -7.98 -22.85
CA ALA A 82 10.27 -7.83 -24.26
C ALA A 82 11.45 -8.71 -24.67
N GLY A 83 11.38 -9.32 -25.87
CA GLY A 83 12.48 -10.10 -26.45
C GLY A 83 13.64 -9.24 -26.95
N SER A 84 13.48 -7.92 -27.03
CA SER A 84 14.50 -6.96 -27.41
C SER A 84 14.39 -5.69 -26.61
N GLY A 85 15.53 -5.13 -26.18
CA GLY A 85 15.58 -3.97 -25.31
C GLY A 85 15.22 -4.28 -23.85
N ASP A 86 15.42 -3.32 -22.97
CA ASP A 86 15.12 -3.47 -21.55
C ASP A 86 13.62 -3.30 -21.28
N THR A 87 13.08 -4.14 -20.42
CA THR A 87 11.73 -3.99 -19.86
C THR A 87 11.85 -3.32 -18.49
N ALA A 88 11.34 -2.09 -18.36
CA ALA A 88 11.37 -1.35 -17.10
C ALA A 88 10.05 -1.50 -16.33
N VAL A 89 10.14 -1.82 -15.05
CA VAL A 89 9.01 -1.95 -14.14
C VAL A 89 9.27 -1.11 -12.88
N THR A 90 8.33 -0.24 -12.53
CA THR A 90 8.40 0.56 -11.29
C THR A 90 7.36 0.04 -10.29
N LEU A 91 7.83 -0.41 -9.14
CA LEU A 91 7.00 -0.86 -8.01
C LEU A 91 6.68 0.33 -7.11
N ARG A 92 5.40 0.52 -6.82
CA ARG A 92 4.89 1.63 -6.00
C ARG A 92 4.22 1.11 -4.74
N PHE A 93 5.01 0.78 -3.73
CA PHE A 93 4.52 0.30 -2.43
C PHE A 93 3.82 1.41 -1.63
N LYS A 94 4.28 2.65 -1.76
CA LYS A 94 3.70 3.79 -1.03
C LYS A 94 2.40 4.29 -1.64
N GLU A 95 2.07 3.90 -2.86
CA GLU A 95 0.82 4.29 -3.49
C GLU A 95 -0.38 3.72 -2.72
N VAL A 96 -1.29 4.59 -2.31
CA VAL A 96 -2.53 4.19 -1.66
C VAL A 96 -3.57 3.85 -2.72
N ARG A 97 -3.83 2.57 -2.92
CA ARG A 97 -4.87 2.07 -3.82
C ARG A 97 -6.10 1.70 -2.99
N LEU A 98 -7.07 2.57 -3.01
CA LEU A 98 -8.36 2.33 -2.38
C LEU A 98 -9.47 2.51 -3.41
N ASN A 99 -10.25 1.47 -3.62
CA ASN A 99 -11.48 1.51 -4.41
C ASN A 99 -12.45 0.51 -3.75
N ALA A 100 -13.07 0.96 -2.66
CA ALA A 100 -13.97 0.14 -1.88
C ALA A 100 -15.39 0.71 -1.96
N SER A 101 -16.39 -0.16 -2.02
CA SER A 101 -17.78 0.27 -1.97
C SER A 101 -18.65 -0.73 -1.23
N VAL A 102 -19.67 -0.21 -0.52
CA VAL A 102 -20.63 -1.02 0.21
C VAL A 102 -22.03 -0.41 0.10
N ALA A 103 -23.04 -1.24 -0.15
CA ALA A 103 -24.42 -0.83 -0.10
C ALA A 103 -24.87 -0.69 1.35
N VAL A 104 -25.53 0.41 1.68
CA VAL A 104 -25.88 0.76 3.05
C VAL A 104 -27.29 1.33 3.15
N VAL A 105 -27.84 1.25 4.35
CA VAL A 105 -29.05 1.93 4.76
C VAL A 105 -28.69 2.97 5.82
N HIS A 106 -28.96 4.24 5.53
CA HIS A 106 -28.83 5.33 6.49
C HIS A 106 -30.09 5.47 7.30
N LYS A 107 -30.01 5.36 8.63
CA LYS A 107 -31.13 5.50 9.54
C LYS A 107 -31.33 6.96 9.92
N HIS A 108 -32.57 7.41 9.80
CA HIS A 108 -33.03 8.71 10.27
C HIS A 108 -33.79 8.57 11.60
N GLY A 109 -34.11 9.70 12.23
CA GLY A 109 -35.06 9.69 13.37
C GLY A 109 -36.43 9.17 12.98
N VAL A 110 -36.85 9.42 11.73
CA VAL A 110 -38.07 8.85 11.12
C VAL A 110 -37.71 8.38 9.71
N GLY A 111 -37.79 7.07 9.49
CA GLY A 111 -37.48 6.43 8.21
C GLY A 111 -36.00 6.13 7.97
N SER A 112 -35.71 5.71 6.75
CA SER A 112 -34.36 5.39 6.32
C SER A 112 -34.21 5.68 4.83
N CYS A 113 -32.96 5.83 4.36
CA CYS A 113 -32.66 5.91 2.94
C CYS A 113 -31.56 4.90 2.56
N GLU A 114 -31.74 4.27 1.41
CA GLU A 114 -30.74 3.39 0.85
C GLU A 114 -29.72 4.17 0.04
N GLY A 115 -28.49 3.64 -0.03
CA GLY A 115 -27.43 4.21 -0.83
C GLY A 115 -26.18 3.35 -0.84
N ARG A 116 -25.09 3.97 -1.24
CA ARG A 116 -23.77 3.33 -1.32
C ARG A 116 -22.72 4.23 -0.72
N LEU A 117 -21.90 3.69 0.15
CA LEU A 117 -20.63 4.31 0.53
C LEU A 117 -19.57 3.89 -0.48
N VAL A 118 -18.80 4.84 -0.98
CA VAL A 118 -17.67 4.62 -1.87
C VAL A 118 -16.46 5.35 -1.28
N ALA A 119 -15.35 4.62 -1.18
CA ALA A 119 -14.09 5.16 -0.69
C ALA A 119 -13.00 5.00 -1.75
N THR A 120 -12.29 6.09 -2.01
CA THR A 120 -11.12 6.15 -2.89
C THR A 120 -9.96 6.81 -2.12
N ALA A 121 -8.79 6.94 -2.74
CA ALA A 121 -7.66 7.63 -2.10
C ALA A 121 -7.98 9.10 -1.72
N GLU A 122 -8.91 9.74 -2.43
CA GLU A 122 -9.32 11.13 -2.19
C GLU A 122 -10.26 11.27 -0.97
N GLY A 123 -10.99 10.21 -0.60
CA GLY A 123 -11.88 10.26 0.53
C GLY A 123 -13.09 9.33 0.45
N LEU A 124 -14.11 9.69 1.20
CA LEU A 124 -15.35 8.95 1.37
C LEU A 124 -16.53 9.74 0.80
N ARG A 125 -17.38 9.09 0.01
CA ARG A 125 -18.64 9.65 -0.46
C ARG A 125 -19.81 8.73 -0.17
N TYR A 126 -20.96 9.34 0.12
CA TYR A 126 -22.24 8.64 0.23
C TYR A 126 -23.13 9.02 -0.94
N GLU A 127 -23.47 8.04 -1.75
CA GLU A 127 -24.34 8.17 -2.91
C GLU A 127 -25.74 7.67 -2.55
N THR A 128 -26.73 8.54 -2.61
CA THR A 128 -28.13 8.23 -2.30
C THR A 128 -29.06 9.12 -3.12
N ALA A 129 -30.31 8.66 -3.30
CA ALA A 129 -31.35 9.47 -3.94
C ALA A 129 -31.72 10.70 -3.09
N ASN A 130 -31.54 10.63 -1.77
CA ASN A 130 -31.78 11.76 -0.88
C ASN A 130 -30.56 12.71 -0.88
N ARG A 131 -30.59 13.73 -1.72
CA ARG A 131 -29.51 14.72 -1.85
C ARG A 131 -29.12 15.44 -0.57
N LYS A 132 -30.04 15.53 0.42
CA LYS A 132 -29.76 16.19 1.72
C LYS A 132 -28.82 15.36 2.59
N ASP A 133 -28.73 14.07 2.37
CA ASP A 133 -27.91 13.13 3.12
C ASP A 133 -26.64 12.71 2.37
N ALA A 134 -26.62 12.93 1.05
CA ALA A 134 -25.44 12.70 0.25
C ALA A 134 -24.27 13.58 0.72
N PHE A 135 -23.06 13.03 0.73
CA PHE A 135 -21.86 13.77 1.07
C PHE A 135 -20.65 13.33 0.26
N VAL A 136 -19.65 14.20 0.19
CA VAL A 136 -18.27 13.92 -0.25
C VAL A 136 -17.35 14.51 0.80
N LEU A 137 -16.53 13.70 1.44
CA LEU A 137 -15.63 14.08 2.52
C LEU A 137 -14.22 13.57 2.23
N SER A 138 -13.22 14.45 2.33
CA SER A 138 -11.83 14.00 2.41
C SER A 138 -11.59 13.23 3.71
N PHE A 139 -10.58 12.38 3.78
CA PHE A 139 -10.26 11.67 5.02
C PHE A 139 -9.87 12.61 6.17
N GLY A 140 -9.27 13.76 5.88
CA GLY A 140 -9.00 14.81 6.87
C GLY A 140 -10.27 15.49 7.41
N GLY A 141 -11.36 15.46 6.67
CA GLY A 141 -12.67 15.98 7.06
C GLY A 141 -13.48 15.04 7.96
N LEU A 142 -13.03 13.79 8.15
CA LEU A 142 -13.67 12.82 9.03
C LEU A 142 -13.20 13.04 10.48
N GLU A 143 -14.15 13.24 11.39
CA GLU A 143 -13.92 13.26 12.84
C GLU A 143 -14.03 11.84 13.42
N THR A 144 -15.10 11.10 13.06
CA THR A 144 -15.34 9.73 13.49
C THR A 144 -15.59 8.85 12.27
N PHE A 145 -14.94 7.70 12.26
CA PHE A 145 -15.17 6.62 11.30
C PHE A 145 -15.00 5.31 12.06
N GLU A 146 -16.08 4.80 12.63
CA GLU A 146 -16.07 3.70 13.59
C GLU A 146 -17.15 2.69 13.26
N ILE A 147 -16.85 1.40 13.48
CA ILE A 147 -17.81 0.32 13.35
C ILE A 147 -18.16 -0.25 14.73
N ASP A 148 -19.44 -0.30 15.05
CA ASP A 148 -19.98 -1.07 16.16
C ASP A 148 -20.50 -2.41 15.63
N TYR A 149 -19.68 -3.46 15.83
CA TYR A 149 -19.98 -4.79 15.31
C TYR A 149 -21.23 -5.40 15.97
N LEU A 150 -21.46 -5.11 17.26
CA LEU A 150 -22.62 -5.64 18.00
C LEU A 150 -23.92 -4.98 17.54
N LYS A 151 -23.87 -3.69 17.25
CA LYS A 151 -25.02 -2.94 16.69
C LYS A 151 -25.12 -3.06 15.18
N LYS A 152 -24.12 -3.68 14.53
CA LYS A 152 -24.03 -3.79 13.07
C LYS A 152 -24.11 -2.42 12.37
N GLU A 153 -23.47 -1.43 12.96
CA GLU A 153 -23.58 -0.02 12.56
C GLU A 153 -22.20 0.58 12.29
N LEU A 154 -22.07 1.26 11.14
CA LEU A 154 -20.92 2.10 10.80
C LEU A 154 -21.31 3.55 11.05
N LYS A 155 -20.58 4.22 11.93
CA LYS A 155 -20.75 5.64 12.26
C LYS A 155 -19.74 6.48 11.49
N VAL A 156 -20.25 7.45 10.75
CA VAL A 156 -19.45 8.44 10.02
C VAL A 156 -19.80 9.82 10.55
N LYS A 157 -18.81 10.57 11.04
CA LYS A 157 -18.99 11.95 11.52
C LYS A 157 -18.06 12.89 10.79
N GLN A 158 -18.61 13.92 10.19
CA GLN A 158 -17.88 15.03 9.61
C GLN A 158 -17.33 15.94 10.72
N ARG A 159 -16.13 16.42 10.60
CA ARG A 159 -15.54 17.37 11.54
C ARG A 159 -16.37 18.66 11.60
N GLY A 160 -16.87 18.98 12.80
CA GLY A 160 -17.74 20.12 13.01
C GLY A 160 -19.09 20.05 12.29
N GLY A 161 -19.52 18.88 11.82
CA GLY A 161 -20.70 18.70 11.00
C GLY A 161 -21.60 17.55 11.42
N LYS A 162 -22.31 16.99 10.44
CA LYS A 162 -23.29 15.92 10.62
C LYS A 162 -22.67 14.59 11.02
N THR A 163 -23.49 13.76 11.62
CA THR A 163 -23.25 12.34 11.88
C THR A 163 -24.23 11.50 11.06
N TRP A 164 -23.73 10.43 10.45
CA TRP A 164 -24.50 9.43 9.74
C TRP A 164 -24.24 8.06 10.36
N ASN A 165 -25.31 7.30 10.53
CA ASN A 165 -25.26 5.94 11.02
C ASN A 165 -25.76 5.01 9.90
N PHE A 166 -24.93 4.08 9.51
CA PHE A 166 -25.18 3.18 8.39
C PHE A 166 -25.27 1.74 8.85
N THR A 167 -26.23 1.00 8.31
CA THR A 167 -26.34 -0.44 8.47
C THR A 167 -26.31 -1.12 7.11
N ASP A 168 -25.94 -2.39 7.05
CA ASP A 168 -26.12 -3.20 5.85
C ASP A 168 -27.62 -3.57 5.69
N LYS A 169 -28.10 -3.64 4.46
CA LYS A 169 -29.49 -3.99 4.14
C LYS A 169 -29.85 -5.42 4.58
N SER A 170 -28.88 -6.32 4.60
CA SER A 170 -29.04 -7.72 5.05
C SER A 170 -28.80 -7.91 6.55
N GLU A 171 -28.63 -6.83 7.31
CA GLU A 171 -28.27 -6.84 8.73
C GLU A 171 -27.01 -7.65 9.04
N ASN A 172 -26.12 -7.77 8.07
CA ASN A 172 -24.82 -8.42 8.23
C ASN A 172 -23.72 -7.36 8.37
N ALA A 173 -23.01 -7.38 9.50
CA ALA A 173 -21.92 -6.43 9.76
C ALA A 173 -20.65 -6.70 8.93
N ASP A 174 -20.50 -7.88 8.36
CA ASP A 174 -19.22 -8.31 7.74
C ASP A 174 -18.78 -7.39 6.59
N LYS A 175 -19.72 -6.99 5.72
CA LYS A 175 -19.42 -6.09 4.60
C LYS A 175 -19.01 -4.70 5.08
N LEU A 176 -19.68 -4.19 6.12
CA LEU A 176 -19.34 -2.91 6.75
C LEU A 176 -17.98 -3.00 7.44
N PHE A 177 -17.68 -4.13 8.10
CA PHE A 177 -16.40 -4.37 8.75
C PHE A 177 -15.25 -4.40 7.74
N VAL A 178 -15.40 -5.15 6.64
CA VAL A 178 -14.40 -5.19 5.56
C VAL A 178 -14.17 -3.79 4.99
N PHE A 179 -15.25 -3.08 4.67
CA PHE A 179 -15.17 -1.71 4.18
C PHE A 179 -14.46 -0.78 5.17
N HIS A 180 -14.82 -0.82 6.45
CA HIS A 180 -14.19 -0.03 7.51
C HIS A 180 -12.70 -0.34 7.63
N ARG A 181 -12.33 -1.62 7.65
CA ARG A 181 -10.93 -2.08 7.72
C ARG A 181 -10.10 -1.50 6.57
N ASP A 182 -10.60 -1.64 5.33
CA ASP A 182 -9.87 -1.23 4.14
C ASP A 182 -9.69 0.29 4.07
N VAL A 183 -10.73 1.04 4.44
CA VAL A 183 -10.68 2.51 4.54
C VAL A 183 -9.74 2.96 5.66
N THR A 184 -9.78 2.32 6.83
CA THR A 184 -8.91 2.67 7.96
C THR A 184 -7.45 2.46 7.59
N LYS A 185 -7.12 1.32 6.98
CA LYS A 185 -5.77 1.01 6.51
C LYS A 185 -5.26 2.04 5.50
N ALA A 186 -6.09 2.42 4.53
CA ALA A 186 -5.74 3.44 3.55
C ALA A 186 -5.53 4.82 4.20
N ARG A 187 -6.36 5.21 5.17
CA ARG A 187 -6.19 6.46 5.93
C ARG A 187 -4.89 6.50 6.72
N GLU A 188 -4.53 5.41 7.38
CA GLU A 188 -3.26 5.28 8.12
C GLU A 188 -2.07 5.44 7.18
N LYS A 189 -2.12 4.79 6.02
CA LYS A 189 -1.07 4.88 5.00
C LYS A 189 -0.94 6.30 4.44
N LEU A 190 -2.04 6.97 4.12
CA LEU A 190 -2.04 8.38 3.68
C LEU A 190 -1.49 9.32 4.75
N ALA A 191 -1.85 9.11 6.02
CA ALA A 191 -1.36 9.92 7.13
C ALA A 191 0.16 9.74 7.35
N ALA A 192 0.71 8.56 7.10
CA ALA A 192 2.14 8.29 7.18
C ALA A 192 2.95 8.99 6.08
N GLN A 193 2.34 9.21 4.91
CA GLN A 193 2.97 9.88 3.76
C GLN A 193 2.92 11.41 3.84
N GLY A 194 1.99 11.98 4.60
CA GLY A 194 1.83 13.43 4.78
C GLY A 194 2.69 14.04 5.89
N LYS A 195 3.55 13.24 6.50
CA LYS A 195 4.58 13.65 7.47
C LYS A 195 5.95 13.66 6.78
#